data_02ceb425311fe440a1298c87ac452ebe
#
_entry.id   02ceb425311fe440a1298c87ac452ebe
#
_cell.length_a   1.000
_cell.length_b   1.000
_cell.length_c   1.000
_cell.angle_alpha   90.00
_cell.angle_beta   90.00
_cell.angle_gamma   90.00
#
_symmetry.space_group_name_H-M   'P 1'
#
loop_
_entity.id
_entity.type
_entity.pdbx_description
1 polymer ?
#
loop_
_entity_poly.entity_id
_entity_poly.type
_entity_poly.pdbx_seq_one_letter_code
_entity_poly.pdbx_strand_id
1 'polypeptide(L)'
;MRELRHSSKSGAGHHTNAPCPIHSPFFWRMGGIPRILTGICSSTALLALTLLAGCKPVGPNYSRPGYDAPAAYKETGATTVVPPPAPAGGGWQPASPSDGMLRGKWWEIYQDPQLNQLEDRIAAENPTLRQALETYLAARDQVSAARAAFYPTLSAGASATREEISANGPNYSPGKSTTYSDFAVSGQASWEPDFWGRIRRTVEAARSNAQASAADQANIDLSLHAEMAADYFQLRGLDAEIALLNSTVIDLENQLDLTQRRLSGGIGTEADVAQARTQLETVRAQRVDVGVARAQYEHAIGTIANLKLSDFSIPFSPLAQTAGLALPKVPVGVPSQLLERRPDIAAAERRAAAANAQIGIAVSAFYPNINLTGTGGFESMNVGTLIQGPSALWSLGAQATELLFDAGQRHALTDAARHTYEAQAAAYRSTILSAFNDVEDQISGLRILEQESAVEQRAVDAAQNSYDISNQRYKGGVTSYLEVLTAEATLLQNQRTAIDLQTRQFVSSVGLVRSLGGGWDANQLPK
;
A
#
# COMPACT_ATOMS: atom_id res chain seq x y z
N MET A 1 3.48 10.07 -60.08
CA MET A 1 3.31 8.92 -61.00
C MET A 1 1.98 8.28 -60.71
N ARG A 2 1.14 8.44 -61.71
CA ARG A 2 0.04 7.58 -62.20
C ARG A 2 -1.08 7.28 -61.21
N GLU A 3 -2.19 7.94 -61.39
CA GLU A 3 -3.29 7.73 -62.41
C GLU A 3 -4.05 6.43 -62.17
N LEU A 4 -5.29 6.43 -62.04
CA LEU A 4 -6.52 6.68 -62.85
C LEU A 4 -7.43 5.46 -62.56
N ARG A 5 -8.70 5.38 -62.58
CA ARG A 5 -9.83 6.08 -63.22
C ARG A 5 -11.11 5.31 -62.90
N HIS A 6 -12.22 6.03 -62.80
CA HIS A 6 -13.56 5.81 -63.42
C HIS A 6 -14.30 4.48 -63.20
N SER A 7 -15.60 4.45 -63.00
CA SER A 7 -16.75 4.91 -63.79
C SER A 7 -18.05 4.51 -63.07
N SER A 8 -19.03 5.32 -62.90
CA SER A 8 -20.22 5.73 -63.61
C SER A 8 -21.23 4.63 -64.00
N LYS A 9 -22.47 4.79 -63.62
CA LYS A 9 -23.78 4.81 -64.37
C LYS A 9 -24.93 4.43 -63.46
N SER A 10 -25.96 5.25 -63.23
CA SER A 10 -27.07 5.78 -64.05
C SER A 10 -28.27 4.83 -64.15
N GLY A 11 -29.48 5.36 -63.91
CA GLY A 11 -30.80 4.85 -64.28
C GLY A 11 -31.86 5.29 -63.26
N ALA A 12 -32.65 6.23 -63.37
CA ALA A 12 -33.66 6.85 -64.21
C ALA A 12 -34.98 6.07 -64.26
N GLY A 13 -36.07 6.77 -63.97
CA GLY A 13 -37.44 6.45 -64.40
C GLY A 13 -38.48 6.67 -63.32
N HIS A 14 -39.22 7.64 -63.33
CA HIS A 14 -40.32 8.23 -64.02
C HIS A 14 -41.71 8.05 -63.34
N HIS A 15 -42.36 9.22 -63.07
CA HIS A 15 -43.78 9.59 -63.27
C HIS A 15 -44.86 8.90 -62.41
N THR A 16 -45.93 9.56 -61.92
CA THR A 16 -46.82 10.62 -62.46
C THR A 16 -47.81 11.16 -61.38
N ASN A 17 -48.02 12.47 -61.41
CA ASN A 17 -49.32 13.22 -61.36
C ASN A 17 -50.35 13.14 -60.22
N ALA A 18 -50.63 14.36 -59.77
CA ALA A 18 -51.80 14.86 -59.01
C ALA A 18 -53.16 14.79 -59.78
N PRO A 19 -54.29 15.17 -59.22
CA PRO A 19 -54.66 16.55 -58.79
C PRO A 19 -55.63 16.68 -57.59
N CYS A 20 -55.78 17.93 -57.10
CA CYS A 20 -56.83 18.43 -56.23
C CYS A 20 -58.25 18.50 -56.91
N PRO A 21 -59.40 18.67 -56.17
CA PRO A 21 -59.91 20.01 -55.92
C PRO A 21 -60.72 20.29 -54.62
N ILE A 22 -60.60 21.53 -54.14
CA ILE A 22 -61.59 22.54 -53.70
C ILE A 22 -62.96 22.09 -53.13
N HIS A 23 -63.28 22.52 -51.88
CA HIS A 23 -64.40 23.33 -51.49
C HIS A 23 -64.44 23.64 -49.97
N SER A 24 -64.52 24.93 -49.60
CA SER A 24 -64.93 25.41 -48.29
C SER A 24 -66.45 25.55 -48.23
N PRO A 25 -67.09 25.63 -47.01
CA PRO A 25 -67.39 26.93 -46.47
C PRO A 25 -67.35 27.07 -44.93
N PHE A 26 -67.01 28.25 -44.51
CA PHE A 26 -67.32 29.02 -43.30
C PHE A 26 -68.43 28.46 -42.40
N PHE A 27 -68.08 28.30 -41.07
CA PHE A 27 -68.98 28.54 -39.95
C PHE A 27 -68.19 28.93 -38.67
N TRP A 28 -68.52 30.11 -38.15
CA TRP A 28 -68.06 30.59 -36.84
C TRP A 28 -68.66 29.78 -35.70
N ARG A 29 -67.89 29.39 -34.74
CA ARG A 29 -68.32 29.23 -33.35
C ARG A 29 -67.20 29.48 -32.37
N MET A 30 -67.40 30.42 -31.47
CA MET A 30 -66.57 30.78 -30.32
C MET A 30 -66.51 29.66 -29.33
N GLY A 31 -65.32 29.58 -28.64
CA GLY A 31 -65.19 28.99 -27.32
C GLY A 31 -64.32 27.76 -27.27
N GLY A 32 -63.01 27.93 -27.03
CA GLY A 32 -62.11 26.84 -26.70
C GLY A 32 -60.74 27.37 -26.29
N ILE A 33 -60.46 27.29 -25.02
CA ILE A 33 -59.18 27.60 -24.40
C ILE A 33 -58.02 26.90 -25.16
N PRO A 34 -56.89 27.55 -25.43
CA PRO A 34 -55.90 27.01 -26.33
C PRO A 34 -55.19 25.77 -25.68
N ARG A 35 -55.35 24.63 -26.37
CA ARG A 35 -54.65 23.36 -26.10
C ARG A 35 -53.10 23.41 -26.24
N ILE A 36 -52.50 24.58 -26.30
CA ILE A 36 -51.06 24.80 -26.42
C ILE A 36 -50.37 24.62 -25.07
N LEU A 37 -51.03 24.87 -23.93
CA LEU A 37 -50.42 24.73 -22.61
C LEU A 37 -50.25 23.27 -22.15
N THR A 38 -51.08 22.32 -22.62
CA THR A 38 -50.96 20.91 -22.24
C THR A 38 -49.86 20.18 -22.99
N GLY A 39 -49.48 20.62 -24.20
CA GLY A 39 -48.38 20.05 -24.97
C GLY A 39 -46.99 20.44 -24.42
N ILE A 40 -46.87 21.64 -23.86
CA ILE A 40 -45.60 22.13 -23.29
C ILE A 40 -45.31 21.45 -21.94
N CYS A 41 -46.30 21.23 -21.10
CA CYS A 41 -46.13 20.48 -19.84
C CYS A 41 -45.79 19.00 -20.05
N SER A 42 -46.33 18.36 -21.10
CA SER A 42 -46.03 16.95 -21.39
C SER A 42 -44.61 16.77 -21.97
N SER A 43 -44.16 17.68 -22.83
CA SER A 43 -42.80 17.63 -23.39
C SER A 43 -41.74 18.00 -22.37
N THR A 44 -41.99 18.94 -21.47
CA THR A 44 -41.08 19.26 -20.37
C THR A 44 -41.01 18.16 -19.30
N ALA A 45 -42.14 17.48 -19.01
CA ALA A 45 -42.17 16.31 -18.12
C ALA A 45 -41.46 15.11 -18.75
N LEU A 46 -41.58 14.87 -20.05
CA LEU A 46 -40.89 13.80 -20.76
C LEU A 46 -39.37 14.09 -20.85
N LEU A 47 -38.96 15.34 -21.08
CA LEU A 47 -37.57 15.78 -21.07
C LEU A 47 -36.98 15.69 -19.66
N ALA A 48 -37.73 16.02 -18.63
CA ALA A 48 -37.31 15.85 -17.23
C ALA A 48 -37.19 14.37 -16.83
N LEU A 49 -38.10 13.50 -17.32
CA LEU A 49 -38.02 12.05 -17.07
C LEU A 49 -36.85 11.39 -17.82
N THR A 50 -36.51 11.83 -19.02
CA THR A 50 -35.35 11.33 -19.78
C THR A 50 -34.05 11.84 -19.19
N LEU A 51 -34.01 13.02 -18.58
CA LEU A 51 -32.88 13.54 -17.83
C LEU A 51 -32.63 12.79 -16.49
N LEU A 52 -33.69 12.30 -15.85
CA LEU A 52 -33.61 11.50 -14.62
C LEU A 52 -33.20 10.02 -14.87
N ALA A 53 -33.52 9.47 -16.04
CA ALA A 53 -33.20 8.08 -16.39
C ALA A 53 -31.76 7.85 -16.86
N GLY A 54 -30.93 8.88 -17.04
CA GLY A 54 -29.67 8.83 -17.78
C GLY A 54 -28.39 9.16 -17.02
N CYS A 55 -28.40 9.37 -15.70
CA CYS A 55 -27.20 9.81 -14.97
C CYS A 55 -26.21 8.67 -14.68
N LYS A 56 -25.81 7.89 -15.69
CA LYS A 56 -24.69 6.96 -15.55
C LYS A 56 -23.37 7.74 -15.71
N PRO A 57 -22.41 7.63 -14.76
CA PRO A 57 -21.12 8.29 -14.89
C PRO A 57 -20.41 7.88 -16.19
N VAL A 58 -19.83 8.86 -16.88
CA VAL A 58 -19.04 8.60 -18.09
C VAL A 58 -17.72 7.92 -17.76
N GLY A 59 -17.09 7.31 -18.79
CA GLY A 59 -15.85 6.57 -18.64
C GLY A 59 -16.03 5.12 -18.22
N PRO A 60 -14.94 4.35 -18.16
CA PRO A 60 -14.97 2.92 -17.85
C PRO A 60 -15.29 2.71 -16.37
N ASN A 61 -16.08 1.67 -16.07
CA ASN A 61 -16.20 1.18 -14.70
C ASN A 61 -14.98 0.32 -14.37
N TYR A 62 -14.50 0.44 -13.14
CA TYR A 62 -13.37 -0.36 -12.70
C TYR A 62 -13.74 -1.85 -12.66
N SER A 63 -12.86 -2.67 -13.18
CA SER A 63 -12.80 -4.11 -12.97
C SER A 63 -11.39 -4.48 -12.55
N ARG A 64 -11.27 -5.30 -11.52
CA ARG A 64 -9.96 -5.74 -11.03
C ARG A 64 -9.20 -6.43 -12.16
N PRO A 65 -7.95 -6.02 -12.47
CA PRO A 65 -7.13 -6.72 -13.47
C PRO A 65 -6.96 -8.18 -13.09
N GLY A 66 -7.26 -9.09 -14.03
CA GLY A 66 -7.15 -10.52 -13.79
C GLY A 66 -5.70 -10.95 -13.58
N TYR A 67 -5.50 -11.91 -12.67
CA TYR A 67 -4.24 -12.63 -12.48
C TYR A 67 -4.57 -14.10 -12.16
N ASP A 68 -3.99 -15.01 -12.94
CA ASP A 68 -4.12 -16.44 -12.74
C ASP A 68 -3.05 -16.91 -11.74
N ALA A 69 -3.44 -17.05 -10.47
CA ALA A 69 -2.55 -17.53 -9.43
C ALA A 69 -2.24 -19.03 -9.65
N PRO A 70 -1.00 -19.48 -9.40
CA PRO A 70 -0.66 -20.90 -9.46
C PRO A 70 -1.50 -21.71 -8.45
N ALA A 71 -1.76 -22.98 -8.76
CA ALA A 71 -2.58 -23.84 -7.89
C ALA A 71 -1.88 -24.20 -6.57
N ALA A 72 -0.54 -24.23 -6.56
CA ALA A 72 0.28 -24.55 -5.38
C ALA A 72 1.62 -23.82 -5.49
N TYR A 73 2.28 -23.62 -4.35
CA TYR A 73 3.67 -23.16 -4.30
C TYR A 73 4.60 -24.28 -4.76
N LYS A 74 5.60 -23.95 -5.60
CA LYS A 74 6.57 -24.89 -6.14
C LYS A 74 7.39 -25.56 -5.04
N GLU A 75 7.83 -24.76 -4.07
CA GLU A 75 8.80 -25.18 -3.06
C GLU A 75 8.18 -25.95 -1.87
N THR A 76 6.85 -26.07 -1.79
CA THR A 76 6.20 -26.90 -0.75
C THR A 76 6.44 -28.40 -0.94
N GLY A 77 7.06 -28.83 -2.05
CA GLY A 77 7.27 -30.24 -2.36
C GLY A 77 5.96 -31.01 -2.63
N ALA A 78 4.86 -30.30 -2.70
CA ALA A 78 3.57 -30.89 -3.03
C ALA A 78 3.56 -31.27 -4.52
N THR A 79 3.95 -32.51 -4.80
CA THR A 79 3.49 -33.22 -6.00
C THR A 79 1.98 -33.04 -6.02
N THR A 80 1.47 -32.25 -6.99
CA THR A 80 0.05 -32.08 -7.31
C THR A 80 -0.89 -32.52 -6.17
N VAL A 81 -1.32 -31.56 -5.33
CA VAL A 81 -2.51 -31.80 -4.51
C VAL A 81 -3.65 -31.92 -5.52
N VAL A 82 -3.92 -33.16 -5.95
CA VAL A 82 -5.20 -33.47 -6.58
C VAL A 82 -6.24 -33.05 -5.54
N PRO A 83 -7.12 -32.08 -5.84
CA PRO A 83 -8.18 -31.73 -4.90
C PRO A 83 -8.88 -33.04 -4.52
N PRO A 84 -9.20 -33.31 -3.26
CA PRO A 84 -9.97 -34.48 -2.90
C PRO A 84 -11.23 -34.47 -3.78
N PRO A 85 -11.64 -35.64 -4.33
CA PRO A 85 -12.84 -35.70 -5.15
C PRO A 85 -13.98 -35.08 -4.38
N ALA A 86 -14.69 -34.13 -5.03
CA ALA A 86 -15.82 -33.45 -4.43
C ALA A 86 -16.77 -34.51 -3.82
N PRO A 87 -17.18 -34.36 -2.55
CA PRO A 87 -18.15 -35.28 -1.97
C PRO A 87 -19.40 -35.25 -2.84
N ALA A 88 -19.86 -36.43 -3.23
CA ALA A 88 -21.07 -36.62 -4.00
C ALA A 88 -22.31 -36.25 -3.16
N GLY A 89 -22.63 -34.94 -3.14
CA GLY A 89 -23.76 -34.37 -2.41
C GLY A 89 -23.70 -32.86 -2.55
N GLY A 90 -24.42 -32.33 -3.55
CA GLY A 90 -24.36 -30.96 -4.01
C GLY A 90 -24.64 -29.91 -2.96
N GLY A 91 -23.60 -29.30 -2.49
CA GLY A 91 -23.61 -28.07 -1.73
C GLY A 91 -22.22 -27.50 -1.79
N TRP A 92 -21.97 -26.56 -2.70
CA TRP A 92 -20.81 -25.69 -2.63
C TRP A 92 -20.90 -24.89 -1.34
N GLN A 93 -20.18 -25.31 -0.28
CA GLN A 93 -19.87 -24.42 0.82
C GLN A 93 -18.63 -23.62 0.40
N PRO A 94 -18.65 -22.30 0.51
CA PRO A 94 -17.42 -21.53 0.37
C PRO A 94 -16.41 -22.11 1.36
N ALA A 95 -15.26 -22.56 0.89
CA ALA A 95 -14.17 -22.89 1.78
C ALA A 95 -13.94 -21.66 2.66
N SER A 96 -14.01 -21.84 3.98
CA SER A 96 -13.59 -20.81 4.92
C SER A 96 -12.07 -20.91 5.05
N PRO A 97 -11.27 -20.11 4.30
CA PRO A 97 -9.81 -20.24 4.28
C PRO A 97 -9.16 -19.78 5.58
N SER A 98 -9.94 -19.42 6.58
CA SER A 98 -9.49 -18.69 7.77
C SER A 98 -9.13 -19.57 8.96
N ASP A 99 -9.37 -20.89 8.91
CA ASP A 99 -9.26 -21.76 10.09
C ASP A 99 -7.81 -22.08 10.52
N GLY A 100 -6.80 -21.67 9.73
CA GLY A 100 -5.38 -21.80 10.06
C GLY A 100 -4.61 -20.46 10.05
N MET A 101 -5.31 -19.34 10.01
CA MET A 101 -4.66 -18.02 9.92
C MET A 101 -4.14 -17.55 11.27
N LEU A 102 -2.88 -17.13 11.29
CA LEU A 102 -2.35 -16.25 12.31
C LEU A 102 -3.09 -14.91 12.18
N ARG A 103 -3.95 -14.57 13.15
CA ARG A 103 -4.68 -13.29 13.19
C ARG A 103 -4.17 -12.45 14.35
N GLY A 104 -4.02 -11.15 14.09
CA GLY A 104 -3.59 -10.21 15.12
C GLY A 104 -2.13 -10.38 15.49
N LYS A 105 -1.84 -10.68 16.75
CA LYS A 105 -0.48 -10.79 17.30
C LYS A 105 0.23 -12.08 16.85
N TRP A 106 0.57 -12.17 15.56
CA TRP A 106 1.19 -13.36 14.96
C TRP A 106 2.52 -13.77 15.62
N TRP A 107 3.26 -12.83 16.23
CA TRP A 107 4.53 -13.08 16.93
C TRP A 107 4.38 -13.93 18.21
N GLU A 108 3.17 -14.05 18.76
CA GLU A 108 2.91 -14.91 19.92
C GLU A 108 3.16 -16.40 19.64
N ILE A 109 3.23 -16.81 18.35
CA ILE A 109 3.60 -18.18 17.97
C ILE A 109 4.99 -18.59 18.48
N TYR A 110 5.88 -17.62 18.69
CA TYR A 110 7.23 -17.84 19.19
C TYR A 110 7.28 -18.03 20.71
N GLN A 111 6.19 -17.79 21.42
CA GLN A 111 6.05 -17.98 22.86
C GLN A 111 7.14 -17.28 23.72
N ASP A 112 7.65 -16.15 23.22
CA ASP A 112 8.64 -15.33 23.91
C ASP A 112 7.99 -14.10 24.55
N PRO A 113 7.91 -14.04 25.90
CA PRO A 113 7.27 -12.91 26.60
C PRO A 113 7.98 -11.57 26.38
N GLN A 114 9.29 -11.59 26.15
CA GLN A 114 10.07 -10.37 25.93
C GLN A 114 9.83 -9.83 24.52
N LEU A 115 9.82 -10.70 23.51
CA LEU A 115 9.41 -10.33 22.17
C LEU A 115 8.00 -9.74 22.19
N ASN A 116 7.03 -10.39 22.84
CA ASN A 116 5.65 -9.91 22.92
C ASN A 116 5.55 -8.51 23.52
N GLN A 117 6.33 -8.21 24.56
CA GLN A 117 6.37 -6.86 25.18
C GLN A 117 6.94 -5.79 24.24
N LEU A 118 7.98 -6.12 23.47
CA LEU A 118 8.58 -5.19 22.51
C LEU A 118 7.62 -4.91 21.34
N GLU A 119 6.97 -5.95 20.82
CA GLU A 119 5.98 -5.87 19.75
C GLU A 119 4.77 -5.03 20.13
N ASP A 120 4.24 -5.20 21.35
CA ASP A 120 3.10 -4.40 21.85
C ASP A 120 3.40 -2.90 21.91
N ARG A 121 4.67 -2.50 22.02
CA ARG A 121 5.06 -1.08 22.05
C ARG A 121 5.01 -0.43 20.67
N ILE A 122 5.24 -1.18 19.60
CA ILE A 122 5.22 -0.66 18.22
C ILE A 122 3.88 0.02 17.94
N ALA A 123 2.79 -0.69 18.19
CA ALA A 123 1.43 -0.19 17.94
C ALA A 123 1.10 1.09 18.74
N ALA A 124 1.68 1.25 19.93
CA ALA A 124 1.39 2.38 20.82
C ALA A 124 2.27 3.62 20.58
N GLU A 125 3.55 3.42 20.24
CA GLU A 125 4.55 4.47 20.37
C GLU A 125 5.39 4.73 19.10
N ASN A 126 5.35 3.86 18.07
CA ASN A 126 6.23 3.98 16.91
C ASN A 126 5.88 5.21 16.03
N PRO A 127 6.84 6.15 15.80
CA PRO A 127 6.59 7.36 15.02
C PRO A 127 6.29 7.10 13.54
N THR A 128 6.88 6.07 12.94
CA THR A 128 6.67 5.71 11.52
C THR A 128 5.24 5.20 11.33
N LEU A 129 4.74 4.37 12.24
CA LEU A 129 3.36 3.91 12.22
C LEU A 129 2.39 5.07 12.44
N ARG A 130 2.71 5.99 13.33
CA ARG A 130 1.93 7.22 13.54
C ARG A 130 1.89 8.09 12.29
N GLN A 131 3.02 8.28 11.61
CA GLN A 131 3.07 8.99 10.32
C GLN A 131 2.17 8.33 9.28
N ALA A 132 2.19 7.01 9.15
CA ALA A 132 1.35 6.26 8.23
C ALA A 132 -0.15 6.45 8.55
N LEU A 133 -0.52 6.41 9.83
CA LEU A 133 -1.88 6.68 10.28
C LEU A 133 -2.34 8.10 9.91
N GLU A 134 -1.53 9.13 10.18
CA GLU A 134 -1.89 10.51 9.85
C GLU A 134 -1.99 10.72 8.32
N THR A 135 -1.16 10.02 7.54
CA THR A 135 -1.26 10.03 6.07
C THR A 135 -2.58 9.41 5.58
N TYR A 136 -3.00 8.30 6.18
CA TYR A 136 -4.32 7.72 5.90
C TYR A 136 -5.46 8.66 6.30
N LEU A 137 -5.40 9.28 7.48
CA LEU A 137 -6.43 10.23 7.94
C LEU A 137 -6.54 11.44 6.99
N ALA A 138 -5.42 11.98 6.52
CA ALA A 138 -5.39 13.04 5.51
C ALA A 138 -6.04 12.59 4.19
N ALA A 139 -5.75 11.38 3.71
CA ALA A 139 -6.38 10.83 2.51
C ALA A 139 -7.90 10.64 2.70
N ARG A 140 -8.36 10.22 3.88
CA ARG A 140 -9.79 10.13 4.23
C ARG A 140 -10.47 11.50 4.21
N ASP A 141 -9.81 12.53 4.72
CA ASP A 141 -10.35 13.88 4.71
C ASP A 141 -10.43 14.45 3.29
N GLN A 142 -9.52 14.07 2.37
CA GLN A 142 -9.65 14.38 0.94
C GLN A 142 -10.92 13.78 0.31
N VAL A 143 -11.39 12.63 0.77
CA VAL A 143 -12.69 12.09 0.33
C VAL A 143 -13.83 13.01 0.74
N SER A 144 -13.78 13.56 1.94
CA SER A 144 -14.79 14.52 2.45
C SER A 144 -14.76 15.83 1.65
N ALA A 145 -13.56 16.32 1.35
CA ALA A 145 -13.35 17.49 0.50
C ALA A 145 -13.90 17.25 -0.93
N ALA A 146 -13.63 16.08 -1.52
CA ALA A 146 -14.17 15.73 -2.84
C ALA A 146 -15.72 15.64 -2.83
N ARG A 147 -16.32 15.09 -1.76
CA ARG A 147 -17.78 15.02 -1.58
C ARG A 147 -18.44 16.39 -1.44
N ALA A 148 -17.73 17.39 -0.92
CA ALA A 148 -18.27 18.74 -0.79
C ALA A 148 -18.70 19.33 -2.15
N ALA A 149 -18.08 18.91 -3.25
CA ALA A 149 -18.46 19.33 -4.61
C ALA A 149 -19.87 18.88 -5.03
N PHE A 150 -20.52 17.94 -4.34
CA PHE A 150 -21.92 17.62 -4.58
C PHE A 150 -22.90 18.71 -4.11
N TYR A 151 -22.46 19.64 -3.28
CA TYR A 151 -23.27 20.67 -2.64
C TYR A 151 -22.92 22.06 -3.19
N PRO A 152 -23.87 23.01 -3.16
CA PRO A 152 -23.58 24.39 -3.51
C PRO A 152 -22.51 25.01 -2.63
N THR A 153 -21.66 25.85 -3.22
CA THR A 153 -20.80 26.76 -2.47
C THR A 153 -21.54 28.07 -2.22
N LEU A 154 -21.46 28.57 -1.01
CA LEU A 154 -22.02 29.87 -0.62
C LEU A 154 -20.87 30.80 -0.23
N SER A 155 -20.85 31.99 -0.84
CA SER A 155 -19.91 33.03 -0.49
C SER A 155 -20.64 34.33 -0.19
N ALA A 156 -20.09 35.16 0.66
CA ALA A 156 -20.56 36.52 0.90
C ALA A 156 -19.42 37.50 0.66
N GLY A 157 -19.72 38.61 0.03
CA GLY A 157 -18.75 39.64 -0.28
C GLY A 157 -19.29 41.04 0.00
N ALA A 158 -18.42 41.96 0.35
CA ALA A 158 -18.70 43.37 0.42
C ALA A 158 -17.63 44.11 -0.39
N SER A 159 -18.05 45.07 -1.19
CA SER A 159 -17.16 45.90 -1.98
C SER A 159 -17.52 47.37 -1.84
N ALA A 160 -16.51 48.23 -1.92
CA ALA A 160 -16.64 49.66 -2.01
C ALA A 160 -15.67 50.13 -3.11
N THR A 161 -16.21 50.60 -4.22
CA THR A 161 -15.40 51.07 -5.33
C THR A 161 -15.74 52.54 -5.63
N ARG A 162 -14.81 53.27 -6.17
CA ARG A 162 -14.99 54.59 -6.72
C ARG A 162 -14.47 54.57 -8.13
N GLU A 163 -15.34 54.77 -9.08
CA GLU A 163 -15.06 54.63 -10.50
C GLU A 163 -15.30 55.91 -11.24
N GLU A 164 -14.50 56.16 -12.29
CA GLU A 164 -14.73 57.20 -13.27
C GLU A 164 -14.98 56.56 -14.63
N ILE A 165 -16.19 56.77 -15.17
CA ILE A 165 -16.57 56.27 -16.50
C ILE A 165 -16.01 57.20 -17.54
N SER A 166 -15.38 56.66 -18.60
CA SER A 166 -14.89 57.42 -19.72
C SER A 166 -16.04 58.21 -20.40
N ALA A 167 -15.86 59.51 -20.55
CA ALA A 167 -16.83 60.37 -21.28
C ALA A 167 -16.96 60.00 -22.77
N ASN A 168 -16.02 59.21 -23.31
CA ASN A 168 -16.05 58.68 -24.68
C ASN A 168 -16.53 57.21 -24.73
N GLY A 169 -16.96 56.63 -23.60
CA GLY A 169 -17.40 55.25 -23.51
C GLY A 169 -18.92 55.08 -23.87
N PRO A 170 -19.34 53.86 -24.22
CA PRO A 170 -20.71 53.60 -24.66
C PRO A 170 -21.78 53.85 -23.58
N ASN A 171 -21.41 53.87 -22.30
CA ASN A 171 -22.30 54.06 -21.16
C ASN A 171 -22.35 55.49 -20.65
N TYR A 172 -21.71 56.41 -21.35
CA TYR A 172 -21.75 57.82 -21.00
C TYR A 172 -23.09 58.45 -21.33
N SER A 173 -23.65 59.17 -20.37
CA SER A 173 -24.87 59.98 -20.57
C SER A 173 -24.56 61.46 -20.31
N PRO A 174 -24.75 62.33 -21.29
CA PRO A 174 -24.51 63.78 -21.09
C PRO A 174 -25.32 64.33 -19.92
N GLY A 175 -24.67 65.10 -19.04
CA GLY A 175 -25.29 65.68 -17.85
C GLY A 175 -25.25 64.81 -16.57
N LYS A 176 -24.71 63.61 -16.62
CA LYS A 176 -24.40 62.81 -15.43
C LYS A 176 -22.92 62.89 -15.06
N SER A 177 -22.64 62.78 -13.76
CA SER A 177 -21.28 62.66 -13.28
C SER A 177 -20.59 61.42 -13.84
N THR A 178 -19.36 61.58 -14.34
CA THR A 178 -18.51 60.47 -14.77
C THR A 178 -17.93 59.68 -13.60
N THR A 179 -17.87 60.32 -12.41
CA THR A 179 -17.33 59.70 -11.19
C THR A 179 -18.45 59.33 -10.25
N TYR A 180 -18.51 58.09 -9.81
CA TYR A 180 -19.49 57.60 -8.82
C TYR A 180 -18.81 56.63 -7.83
N SER A 181 -19.44 56.48 -6.69
CA SER A 181 -19.09 55.41 -5.73
C SER A 181 -20.10 54.27 -5.87
N ASP A 182 -19.62 53.06 -5.69
CA ASP A 182 -20.50 51.87 -5.66
C ASP A 182 -20.16 51.04 -4.39
N PHE A 183 -21.17 50.82 -3.61
CA PHE A 183 -21.11 50.01 -2.39
C PHE A 183 -22.01 48.81 -2.60
N ALA A 184 -21.46 47.60 -2.50
CA ALA A 184 -22.25 46.38 -2.63
C ALA A 184 -21.99 45.41 -1.47
N VAL A 185 -23.04 44.74 -1.01
CA VAL A 185 -22.99 43.61 -0.10
C VAL A 185 -23.85 42.52 -0.69
N SER A 186 -23.24 41.38 -1.05
CA SER A 186 -23.99 40.30 -1.72
C SER A 186 -23.55 38.93 -1.22
N GLY A 187 -24.49 37.99 -1.22
CA GLY A 187 -24.27 36.56 -1.15
C GLY A 187 -24.37 35.92 -2.52
N GLN A 188 -23.48 34.96 -2.80
CA GLN A 188 -23.47 34.20 -4.05
C GLN A 188 -23.53 32.72 -3.75
N ALA A 189 -24.39 31.99 -4.42
CA ALA A 189 -24.44 30.54 -4.48
C ALA A 189 -23.96 30.06 -5.85
N SER A 190 -23.13 29.01 -5.89
CA SER A 190 -22.72 28.36 -7.13
C SER A 190 -22.77 26.86 -6.95
N TRP A 191 -23.34 26.14 -7.90
CA TRP A 191 -23.50 24.70 -7.87
C TRP A 191 -23.38 24.07 -9.25
N GLU A 192 -22.56 23.03 -9.36
CA GLU A 192 -22.43 22.20 -10.55
C GLU A 192 -23.18 20.87 -10.35
N PRO A 193 -24.35 20.67 -10.94
CA PRO A 193 -25.03 19.36 -10.95
C PRO A 193 -24.21 18.33 -11.71
N ASP A 194 -23.98 17.17 -11.09
CA ASP A 194 -23.09 16.12 -11.63
C ASP A 194 -23.82 15.23 -12.66
N PHE A 195 -24.21 15.79 -13.81
CA PHE A 195 -24.90 15.05 -14.85
C PHE A 195 -24.01 13.97 -15.48
N TRP A 196 -22.75 14.29 -15.74
CA TRP A 196 -21.80 13.42 -16.44
C TRP A 196 -20.98 12.53 -15.50
N GLY A 197 -21.08 12.73 -14.20
CA GLY A 197 -20.40 11.92 -13.20
C GLY A 197 -18.97 12.36 -12.90
N ARG A 198 -18.57 13.56 -13.27
CA ARG A 198 -17.25 14.11 -12.95
C ARG A 198 -16.97 14.10 -11.45
N ILE A 199 -17.93 14.62 -10.66
CA ILE A 199 -17.80 14.68 -9.20
C ILE A 199 -17.82 13.26 -8.61
N ARG A 200 -18.73 12.39 -9.10
CA ARG A 200 -18.77 10.97 -8.67
C ARG A 200 -17.44 10.27 -8.92
N ARG A 201 -16.82 10.44 -10.10
CA ARG A 201 -15.51 9.86 -10.43
C ARG A 201 -14.39 10.47 -9.59
N THR A 202 -14.45 11.76 -9.27
CA THR A 202 -13.49 12.41 -8.36
C THR A 202 -13.57 11.81 -6.94
N VAL A 203 -14.79 11.60 -6.42
CA VAL A 203 -15.00 10.95 -5.13
C VAL A 203 -14.56 9.48 -5.15
N GLU A 204 -14.83 8.76 -6.25
CA GLU A 204 -14.38 7.37 -6.45
C GLU A 204 -12.83 7.28 -6.43
N ALA A 205 -12.14 8.17 -7.14
CA ALA A 205 -10.69 8.26 -7.13
C ALA A 205 -10.14 8.58 -5.73
N ALA A 206 -10.69 9.59 -5.06
CA ALA A 206 -10.29 9.96 -3.71
C ALA A 206 -10.51 8.81 -2.71
N ARG A 207 -11.65 8.10 -2.80
CA ARG A 207 -11.94 6.94 -1.95
C ARG A 207 -10.97 5.80 -2.19
N SER A 208 -10.67 5.48 -3.45
CA SER A 208 -9.70 4.42 -3.79
C SER A 208 -8.31 4.77 -3.28
N ASN A 209 -7.89 6.05 -3.35
CA ASN A 209 -6.64 6.52 -2.79
C ASN A 209 -6.61 6.42 -1.25
N ALA A 210 -7.71 6.74 -0.57
CA ALA A 210 -7.80 6.57 0.88
C ALA A 210 -7.73 5.08 1.29
N GLN A 211 -8.35 4.18 0.51
CA GLN A 211 -8.23 2.74 0.71
C GLN A 211 -6.81 2.24 0.47
N ALA A 212 -6.12 2.76 -0.56
CA ALA A 212 -4.71 2.45 -0.80
C ALA A 212 -3.83 2.89 0.37
N SER A 213 -4.05 4.11 0.90
CA SER A 213 -3.30 4.63 2.05
C SER A 213 -3.56 3.84 3.34
N ALA A 214 -4.79 3.33 3.55
CA ALA A 214 -5.09 2.42 4.66
C ALA A 214 -4.35 1.08 4.54
N ALA A 215 -4.26 0.54 3.32
CA ALA A 215 -3.49 -0.67 3.06
C ALA A 215 -1.98 -0.43 3.21
N ASP A 216 -1.46 0.73 2.81
CA ASP A 216 -0.06 1.12 3.04
C ASP A 216 0.26 1.21 4.53
N GLN A 217 -0.64 1.77 5.34
CA GLN A 217 -0.49 1.80 6.80
C GLN A 217 -0.39 0.38 7.36
N ALA A 218 -1.27 -0.53 6.93
CA ALA A 218 -1.23 -1.93 7.37
C ALA A 218 0.06 -2.65 6.92
N ASN A 219 0.59 -2.32 5.74
CA ASN A 219 1.85 -2.87 5.26
C ASN A 219 3.06 -2.37 6.05
N ILE A 220 3.05 -1.10 6.46
CA ILE A 220 4.07 -0.51 7.34
C ILE A 220 4.02 -1.18 8.73
N ASP A 221 2.83 -1.35 9.28
CA ASP A 221 2.59 -2.05 10.54
C ASP A 221 3.17 -3.48 10.52
N LEU A 222 2.78 -4.27 9.53
CA LEU A 222 3.30 -5.63 9.32
C LEU A 222 4.84 -5.65 9.15
N SER A 223 5.39 -4.68 8.43
CA SER A 223 6.83 -4.61 8.18
C SER A 223 7.62 -4.28 9.44
N LEU A 224 7.13 -3.35 10.27
CA LEU A 224 7.78 -2.97 11.54
C LEU A 224 7.76 -4.13 12.54
N HIS A 225 6.64 -4.84 12.65
CA HIS A 225 6.56 -6.04 13.49
C HIS A 225 7.48 -7.15 13.01
N ALA A 226 7.58 -7.38 11.69
CA ALA A 226 8.50 -8.37 11.14
C ALA A 226 9.98 -7.98 11.31
N GLU A 227 10.32 -6.72 11.18
CA GLU A 227 11.67 -6.19 11.42
C GLU A 227 12.06 -6.33 12.90
N MET A 228 11.17 -5.96 13.81
CA MET A 228 11.36 -6.14 15.26
C MET A 228 11.65 -7.60 15.60
N ALA A 229 10.83 -8.54 15.13
CA ALA A 229 11.01 -9.96 15.40
C ALA A 229 12.32 -10.50 14.79
N ALA A 230 12.68 -10.09 13.57
CA ALA A 230 13.91 -10.50 12.91
C ALA A 230 15.15 -9.98 13.67
N ASP A 231 15.19 -8.70 14.03
CA ASP A 231 16.27 -8.09 14.78
C ASP A 231 16.41 -8.74 16.18
N TYR A 232 15.27 -9.04 16.81
CA TYR A 232 15.26 -9.74 18.08
C TYR A 232 15.91 -11.12 17.98
N PHE A 233 15.58 -11.95 16.98
CA PHE A 233 16.18 -13.26 16.79
C PHE A 233 17.65 -13.16 16.39
N GLN A 234 18.05 -12.15 15.61
CA GLN A 234 19.47 -11.87 15.34
C GLN A 234 20.23 -11.57 16.63
N LEU A 235 19.68 -10.71 17.50
CA LEU A 235 20.30 -10.40 18.80
C LEU A 235 20.42 -11.65 19.67
N ARG A 236 19.40 -12.52 19.70
CA ARG A 236 19.43 -13.79 20.46
C ARG A 236 20.44 -14.78 19.91
N GLY A 237 20.63 -14.81 18.58
CA GLY A 237 21.70 -15.59 17.94
C GLY A 237 23.10 -15.11 18.36
N LEU A 238 23.30 -13.78 18.40
CA LEU A 238 24.55 -13.20 18.89
C LEU A 238 24.77 -13.45 20.38
N ASP A 239 23.73 -13.44 21.20
CA ASP A 239 23.82 -13.85 22.60
C ASP A 239 24.29 -15.33 22.72
N ALA A 240 23.80 -16.21 21.84
CA ALA A 240 24.26 -17.61 21.81
C ALA A 240 25.73 -17.73 21.37
N GLU A 241 26.14 -16.96 20.37
CA GLU A 241 27.53 -16.92 19.92
C GLU A 241 28.47 -16.39 21.03
N ILE A 242 28.06 -15.33 21.73
CA ILE A 242 28.84 -14.81 22.90
C ILE A 242 28.91 -15.86 24.00
N ALA A 243 27.83 -16.61 24.26
CA ALA A 243 27.87 -17.70 25.25
C ALA A 243 28.85 -18.81 24.86
N LEU A 244 28.86 -19.21 23.60
CA LEU A 244 29.81 -20.17 23.04
C LEU A 244 31.25 -19.67 23.18
N LEU A 245 31.55 -18.44 22.76
CA LEU A 245 32.86 -17.85 22.85
C LEU A 245 33.32 -17.69 24.29
N ASN A 246 32.44 -17.39 25.25
CA ASN A 246 32.76 -17.34 26.67
C ASN A 246 33.18 -18.73 27.20
N SER A 247 32.46 -19.80 26.85
CA SER A 247 32.84 -21.15 27.26
C SER A 247 34.15 -21.57 26.63
N THR A 248 34.37 -21.26 25.35
CA THR A 248 35.63 -21.53 24.64
C THR A 248 36.83 -20.78 25.28
N VAL A 249 36.64 -19.52 25.71
CA VAL A 249 37.70 -18.77 26.43
C VAL A 249 38.08 -19.48 27.71
N ILE A 250 37.11 -19.98 28.49
CA ILE A 250 37.39 -20.74 29.73
C ILE A 250 38.20 -22.03 29.42
N ASP A 251 37.81 -22.74 28.36
CA ASP A 251 38.50 -23.97 27.95
C ASP A 251 39.92 -23.68 27.48
N LEU A 252 40.14 -22.62 26.71
CA LEU A 252 41.47 -22.19 26.25
C LEU A 252 42.35 -21.66 27.41
N GLU A 253 41.78 -21.01 28.43
CA GLU A 253 42.52 -20.63 29.65
C GLU A 253 43.01 -21.86 30.38
N ASN A 254 42.19 -22.89 30.54
CA ASN A 254 42.56 -24.17 31.13
C ASN A 254 43.65 -24.89 30.33
N GLN A 255 43.58 -24.83 28.99
CA GLN A 255 44.58 -25.42 28.11
C GLN A 255 45.93 -24.67 28.18
N LEU A 256 45.87 -23.32 28.24
CA LEU A 256 47.10 -22.52 28.41
C LEU A 256 47.78 -22.83 29.74
N ASP A 257 47.04 -22.96 30.83
CA ASP A 257 47.60 -23.38 32.13
C ASP A 257 48.24 -24.78 32.07
N LEU A 258 47.57 -25.73 31.40
CA LEU A 258 48.12 -27.07 31.17
C LEU A 258 49.43 -27.04 30.37
N THR A 259 49.48 -26.29 29.25
CA THR A 259 50.68 -26.18 28.43
C THR A 259 51.84 -25.54 29.19
N GLN A 260 51.57 -24.51 30.03
CA GLN A 260 52.57 -23.87 30.91
C GLN A 260 53.13 -24.83 31.96
N ARG A 261 52.25 -25.62 32.60
CA ARG A 261 52.70 -26.66 33.56
C ARG A 261 53.55 -27.74 32.90
N ARG A 262 53.22 -28.15 31.67
CA ARG A 262 54.00 -29.12 30.90
C ARG A 262 55.36 -28.55 30.51
N LEU A 263 55.46 -27.29 30.14
CA LEU A 263 56.73 -26.61 29.86
C LEU A 263 57.62 -26.56 31.13
N SER A 264 57.06 -26.14 32.27
CA SER A 264 57.79 -26.10 33.54
C SER A 264 58.24 -27.47 34.02
N GLY A 265 57.48 -28.53 33.69
CA GLY A 265 57.86 -29.93 33.93
C GLY A 265 58.87 -30.53 32.93
N GLY A 266 59.26 -29.74 31.91
CA GLY A 266 60.26 -30.18 30.91
C GLY A 266 59.69 -31.12 29.82
N ILE A 267 58.39 -31.29 29.73
CA ILE A 267 57.71 -32.18 28.78
C ILE A 267 56.84 -31.43 27.72
N GLY A 268 56.90 -30.10 27.73
CA GLY A 268 56.26 -29.22 26.75
C GLY A 268 57.27 -28.31 26.06
N THR A 269 56.80 -27.57 25.04
CA THR A 269 57.65 -26.61 24.29
C THR A 269 57.12 -25.18 24.48
N GLU A 270 57.97 -24.17 24.31
CA GLU A 270 57.58 -22.77 24.28
C GLU A 270 56.63 -22.49 23.12
N ALA A 271 56.78 -23.24 22.01
CA ALA A 271 55.85 -23.13 20.85
C ALA A 271 54.41 -23.50 21.21
N ASP A 272 54.20 -24.56 22.03
CA ASP A 272 52.86 -24.97 22.48
C ASP A 272 52.20 -23.86 23.33
N VAL A 273 52.97 -23.23 24.24
CA VAL A 273 52.47 -22.12 25.07
C VAL A 273 52.15 -20.89 24.21
N ALA A 274 53.02 -20.58 23.24
CA ALA A 274 52.79 -19.45 22.34
C ALA A 274 51.52 -19.65 21.47
N GLN A 275 51.31 -20.87 20.94
CA GLN A 275 50.12 -21.24 20.18
C GLN A 275 48.86 -21.16 21.05
N ALA A 276 48.86 -21.74 22.26
CA ALA A 276 47.73 -21.67 23.18
C ALA A 276 47.35 -20.23 23.53
N ARG A 277 48.36 -19.38 23.81
CA ARG A 277 48.15 -17.96 24.08
C ARG A 277 47.57 -17.24 22.86
N THR A 278 48.09 -17.47 21.65
CA THR A 278 47.61 -16.88 20.42
C THR A 278 46.12 -17.20 20.19
N GLN A 279 45.74 -18.47 20.33
CA GLN A 279 44.37 -18.90 20.18
C GLN A 279 43.44 -18.25 21.21
N LEU A 280 43.82 -18.23 22.47
CA LEU A 280 43.06 -17.59 23.54
C LEU A 280 42.79 -16.11 23.22
N GLU A 281 43.85 -15.35 22.86
CA GLU A 281 43.68 -13.93 22.55
C GLU A 281 42.86 -13.71 21.27
N THR A 282 42.95 -14.61 20.27
CA THR A 282 42.14 -14.58 19.07
C THR A 282 40.64 -14.75 19.41
N VAL A 283 40.28 -15.75 20.23
CA VAL A 283 38.88 -15.97 20.63
C VAL A 283 38.35 -14.84 21.53
N ARG A 284 39.21 -14.29 22.42
CA ARG A 284 38.87 -13.09 23.19
C ARG A 284 38.55 -11.90 22.31
N ALA A 285 39.35 -11.68 21.24
CA ALA A 285 39.07 -10.61 20.28
C ALA A 285 37.76 -10.84 19.54
N GLN A 286 37.48 -12.07 19.06
CA GLN A 286 36.21 -12.42 18.43
C GLN A 286 35.01 -12.18 19.34
N ARG A 287 35.11 -12.56 20.63
CA ARG A 287 34.06 -12.30 21.62
C ARG A 287 33.73 -10.80 21.78
N VAL A 288 34.76 -9.95 21.77
CA VAL A 288 34.56 -8.48 21.85
C VAL A 288 33.92 -7.98 20.58
N ASP A 289 34.35 -8.47 19.42
CA ASP A 289 33.84 -8.05 18.10
C ASP A 289 32.36 -8.34 17.92
N VAL A 290 31.89 -9.53 18.31
CA VAL A 290 30.43 -9.88 18.26
C VAL A 290 29.57 -8.89 19.06
N GLY A 291 30.13 -8.29 20.11
CA GLY A 291 29.47 -7.25 20.91
C GLY A 291 29.07 -6.02 20.09
N VAL A 292 29.78 -5.70 18.99
CA VAL A 292 29.43 -4.58 18.10
C VAL A 292 28.09 -4.84 17.41
N ALA A 293 27.96 -6.01 16.77
CA ALA A 293 26.70 -6.38 16.09
C ALA A 293 25.54 -6.48 17.07
N ARG A 294 25.77 -7.06 18.27
CA ARG A 294 24.76 -7.11 19.32
C ARG A 294 24.24 -5.73 19.73
N ALA A 295 25.15 -4.77 19.92
CA ALA A 295 24.76 -3.41 20.25
C ALA A 295 23.97 -2.73 19.11
N GLN A 296 24.32 -3.00 17.86
CA GLN A 296 23.60 -2.47 16.69
C GLN A 296 22.16 -2.98 16.64
N TYR A 297 21.92 -4.29 16.85
CA TYR A 297 20.57 -4.83 16.91
C TYR A 297 19.79 -4.32 18.14
N GLU A 298 20.44 -4.17 19.30
CA GLU A 298 19.81 -3.56 20.48
C GLU A 298 19.35 -2.13 20.21
N HIS A 299 20.18 -1.33 19.51
CA HIS A 299 19.81 0.03 19.10
C HIS A 299 18.67 0.04 18.05
N ALA A 300 18.69 -0.88 17.08
CA ALA A 300 17.61 -1.01 16.09
C ALA A 300 16.27 -1.33 16.76
N ILE A 301 16.25 -2.33 17.63
CA ILE A 301 15.09 -2.70 18.44
C ILE A 301 14.58 -1.51 19.28
N GLY A 302 15.50 -0.81 19.97
CA GLY A 302 15.15 0.37 20.77
C GLY A 302 14.54 1.49 19.92
N THR A 303 15.04 1.67 18.69
CA THR A 303 14.51 2.66 17.74
C THR A 303 13.09 2.29 17.27
N ILE A 304 12.86 1.02 16.90
CA ILE A 304 11.54 0.54 16.46
C ILE A 304 10.53 0.65 17.61
N ALA A 305 10.93 0.31 18.84
CA ALA A 305 10.09 0.41 20.03
C ALA A 305 9.95 1.83 20.60
N ASN A 306 10.54 2.85 19.93
CA ASN A 306 10.59 4.25 20.37
C ASN A 306 11.12 4.43 21.80
N LEU A 307 12.18 3.69 22.16
CA LEU A 307 12.79 3.74 23.48
C LEU A 307 13.98 4.69 23.51
N LYS A 308 14.23 5.30 24.66
CA LYS A 308 15.46 6.07 24.88
C LYS A 308 16.64 5.11 24.98
N LEU A 309 17.55 5.12 24.00
CA LEU A 309 18.69 4.23 23.94
C LEU A 309 19.62 4.33 25.16
N SER A 310 19.64 5.48 25.86
CA SER A 310 20.42 5.66 27.10
C SER A 310 19.94 4.80 28.27
N ASP A 311 18.66 4.45 28.29
CA ASP A 311 17.98 3.81 29.41
C ASP A 311 17.49 2.39 29.06
N PHE A 312 17.73 1.98 27.79
CA PHE A 312 17.25 0.72 27.26
C PHE A 312 18.38 -0.28 27.14
N SER A 313 18.15 -1.48 27.65
CA SER A 313 19.03 -2.63 27.44
C SER A 313 18.21 -3.91 27.43
N ILE A 314 18.56 -4.80 26.51
CA ILE A 314 17.96 -6.13 26.39
C ILE A 314 18.82 -7.10 27.20
N PRO A 315 18.23 -7.80 28.21
CA PRO A 315 18.95 -8.78 28.99
C PRO A 315 19.57 -9.87 28.12
N PHE A 316 20.80 -10.27 28.45
CA PHE A 316 21.50 -11.35 27.80
C PHE A 316 20.72 -12.66 27.98
N SER A 317 20.36 -13.31 26.86
CA SER A 317 19.63 -14.58 26.85
C SER A 317 19.91 -15.34 25.55
N PRO A 318 20.82 -16.33 25.57
CA PRO A 318 21.15 -17.12 24.39
C PRO A 318 19.94 -17.87 23.83
N LEU A 319 19.83 -17.94 22.51
CA LEU A 319 18.70 -18.57 21.79
C LEU A 319 18.41 -20.01 22.27
N ALA A 320 19.46 -20.80 22.54
CA ALA A 320 19.33 -22.17 23.03
C ALA A 320 18.81 -22.28 24.48
N GLN A 321 18.91 -21.23 25.28
CA GLN A 321 18.46 -21.20 26.68
C GLN A 321 17.03 -20.66 26.83
N THR A 322 16.46 -20.07 25.78
CA THR A 322 15.06 -19.68 25.77
C THR A 322 14.22 -20.97 25.69
N ALA A 323 13.88 -21.50 26.86
CA ALA A 323 13.31 -22.83 27.04
C ALA A 323 12.04 -22.99 26.18
N GLY A 324 12.09 -23.90 25.21
CA GLY A 324 10.93 -24.29 24.42
C GLY A 324 10.74 -23.56 23.10
N LEU A 325 11.66 -22.71 22.66
CA LEU A 325 11.62 -22.10 21.31
C LEU A 325 11.85 -23.18 20.25
N ALA A 326 10.77 -23.91 19.92
CA ALA A 326 10.74 -24.70 18.70
C ALA A 326 10.36 -23.80 17.53
N LEU A 327 11.01 -23.99 16.38
CA LEU A 327 10.63 -23.27 15.16
C LEU A 327 9.15 -23.53 14.86
N PRO A 328 8.27 -22.51 14.85
CA PRO A 328 6.85 -22.72 14.66
C PRO A 328 6.57 -23.16 13.22
N LYS A 329 5.63 -24.09 13.06
CA LYS A 329 5.14 -24.47 11.73
C LYS A 329 4.14 -23.40 11.26
N VAL A 330 4.55 -22.60 10.30
CA VAL A 330 3.71 -21.56 9.70
C VAL A 330 2.83 -22.19 8.61
N PRO A 331 1.48 -22.11 8.70
CA PRO A 331 0.59 -22.63 7.67
C PRO A 331 0.65 -21.74 6.42
N VAL A 332 1.16 -22.28 5.32
CA VAL A 332 1.41 -21.52 4.08
C VAL A 332 0.13 -21.17 3.31
N GLY A 333 -0.92 -22.00 3.41
CA GLY A 333 -2.15 -21.79 2.65
C GLY A 333 -2.00 -22.07 1.14
N VAL A 334 -2.93 -21.56 0.34
CA VAL A 334 -2.89 -21.66 -1.13
C VAL A 334 -2.50 -20.32 -1.77
N PRO A 335 -1.81 -20.32 -2.92
CA PRO A 335 -1.30 -19.09 -3.55
C PRO A 335 -2.37 -18.02 -3.81
N SER A 336 -3.57 -18.40 -4.23
CA SER A 336 -4.67 -17.47 -4.50
C SER A 336 -5.09 -16.62 -3.29
N GLN A 337 -4.86 -17.10 -2.07
CA GLN A 337 -5.17 -16.35 -0.84
C GLN A 337 -4.28 -15.14 -0.62
N LEU A 338 -3.07 -15.12 -1.20
CA LEU A 338 -2.18 -13.94 -1.09
C LEU A 338 -2.82 -12.68 -1.65
N LEU A 339 -3.64 -12.81 -2.70
CA LEU A 339 -4.33 -11.68 -3.34
C LEU A 339 -5.30 -10.95 -2.39
N GLU A 340 -5.72 -11.59 -1.31
CA GLU A 340 -6.66 -11.06 -0.32
C GLU A 340 -5.99 -10.75 1.02
N ARG A 341 -4.81 -11.32 1.28
CA ARG A 341 -4.14 -11.28 2.58
C ARG A 341 -2.99 -10.28 2.66
N ARG A 342 -2.43 -9.84 1.53
CA ARG A 342 -1.30 -8.90 1.53
C ARG A 342 -1.77 -7.47 1.36
N PRO A 343 -1.44 -6.59 2.32
CA PRO A 343 -1.83 -5.18 2.24
C PRO A 343 -1.16 -4.42 1.09
N ASP A 344 0.08 -4.75 0.70
CA ASP A 344 0.77 -4.14 -0.44
C ASP A 344 0.09 -4.44 -1.78
N ILE A 345 -0.42 -5.67 -1.98
CA ILE A 345 -1.21 -6.05 -3.15
C ILE A 345 -2.53 -5.26 -3.18
N ALA A 346 -3.20 -5.14 -2.04
CA ALA A 346 -4.43 -4.37 -1.93
C ALA A 346 -4.20 -2.87 -2.20
N ALA A 347 -3.11 -2.29 -1.70
CA ALA A 347 -2.74 -0.91 -1.98
C ALA A 347 -2.52 -0.66 -3.48
N ALA A 348 -1.77 -1.54 -4.15
CA ALA A 348 -1.51 -1.44 -5.58
C ALA A 348 -2.81 -1.57 -6.41
N GLU A 349 -3.69 -2.49 -6.03
CA GLU A 349 -5.01 -2.66 -6.67
C GLU A 349 -5.89 -1.43 -6.51
N ARG A 350 -5.95 -0.82 -5.31
CA ARG A 350 -6.72 0.40 -5.07
C ARG A 350 -6.16 1.61 -5.82
N ARG A 351 -4.84 1.71 -6.03
CA ARG A 351 -4.23 2.73 -6.90
C ARG A 351 -4.63 2.56 -8.36
N ALA A 352 -4.71 1.33 -8.86
CA ALA A 352 -5.23 1.06 -10.20
C ALA A 352 -6.71 1.47 -10.32
N ALA A 353 -7.54 1.22 -9.29
CA ALA A 353 -8.92 1.66 -9.25
C ALA A 353 -9.04 3.20 -9.27
N ALA A 354 -8.20 3.91 -8.51
CA ALA A 354 -8.15 5.37 -8.54
C ALA A 354 -7.77 5.91 -9.92
N ALA A 355 -6.77 5.32 -10.57
CA ALA A 355 -6.36 5.70 -11.92
C ALA A 355 -7.46 5.43 -12.97
N ASN A 356 -8.23 4.34 -12.84
CA ASN A 356 -9.39 4.09 -13.69
C ASN A 356 -10.44 5.19 -13.54
N ALA A 357 -10.73 5.64 -12.31
CA ALA A 357 -11.67 6.74 -12.08
C ALA A 357 -11.17 8.06 -12.71
N GLN A 358 -9.84 8.30 -12.76
CA GLN A 358 -9.27 9.47 -13.43
C GLN A 358 -9.54 9.48 -14.94
N ILE A 359 -9.63 8.31 -15.61
CA ILE A 359 -10.06 8.24 -17.01
C ILE A 359 -11.48 8.80 -17.13
N GLY A 360 -12.39 8.45 -16.22
CA GLY A 360 -13.77 8.97 -16.22
C GLY A 360 -13.81 10.49 -16.03
N ILE A 361 -12.96 11.06 -15.18
CA ILE A 361 -12.81 12.50 -14.99
C ILE A 361 -12.34 13.16 -16.29
N ALA A 362 -11.31 12.61 -16.95
CA ALA A 362 -10.80 13.14 -18.21
C ALA A 362 -11.84 13.06 -19.34
N VAL A 363 -12.58 11.95 -19.44
CA VAL A 363 -13.67 11.78 -20.41
C VAL A 363 -14.81 12.77 -20.14
N SER A 364 -15.10 13.11 -18.89
CA SER A 364 -16.16 14.08 -18.57
C SER A 364 -15.89 15.49 -19.12
N ALA A 365 -14.63 15.83 -19.40
CA ALA A 365 -14.27 17.12 -20.01
C ALA A 365 -14.71 17.28 -21.47
N PHE A 366 -15.21 16.23 -22.13
CA PHE A 366 -15.81 16.29 -23.46
C PHE A 366 -17.29 16.65 -23.44
N TYR A 367 -17.86 16.89 -22.28
CA TYR A 367 -19.26 17.21 -22.11
C TYR A 367 -19.44 18.61 -21.51
N PRO A 368 -20.56 19.30 -21.80
CA PRO A 368 -20.82 20.64 -21.29
C PRO A 368 -20.78 20.69 -19.77
N ASN A 369 -20.03 21.66 -19.22
CA ASN A 369 -20.13 22.00 -17.81
C ASN A 369 -21.39 22.83 -17.59
N ILE A 370 -22.25 22.39 -16.67
CA ILE A 370 -23.48 23.08 -16.30
C ILE A 370 -23.30 23.65 -14.90
N ASN A 371 -23.40 24.96 -14.78
CA ASN A 371 -23.30 25.67 -13.51
C ASN A 371 -24.57 26.46 -13.22
N LEU A 372 -25.12 26.30 -12.02
CA LEU A 372 -26.25 27.05 -11.50
C LEU A 372 -25.73 28.10 -10.53
N THR A 373 -26.14 29.35 -10.75
CA THR A 373 -25.69 30.48 -9.92
C THR A 373 -26.89 31.23 -9.36
N GLY A 374 -26.75 31.73 -8.15
CA GLY A 374 -27.69 32.61 -7.50
C GLY A 374 -26.95 33.72 -6.78
N THR A 375 -27.38 34.96 -6.99
CA THR A 375 -26.83 36.12 -6.28
C THR A 375 -27.96 36.88 -5.62
N GLY A 376 -27.79 37.36 -4.40
CA GLY A 376 -28.72 38.23 -3.71
C GLY A 376 -27.99 39.17 -2.78
N GLY A 377 -28.43 40.42 -2.74
CA GLY A 377 -27.76 41.43 -1.94
C GLY A 377 -28.33 42.82 -2.08
N PHE A 378 -27.47 43.80 -1.81
CA PHE A 378 -27.78 45.22 -1.87
C PHE A 378 -26.61 45.94 -2.56
N GLU A 379 -26.95 46.91 -3.42
CA GLU A 379 -26.01 47.76 -4.14
C GLU A 379 -26.50 49.21 -4.14
N SER A 380 -25.62 50.17 -3.86
CA SER A 380 -26.01 51.59 -3.79
C SER A 380 -24.82 52.48 -4.02
N MET A 381 -25.07 53.65 -4.65
CA MET A 381 -24.07 54.71 -4.75
C MET A 381 -23.78 55.43 -3.42
N ASN A 382 -24.59 55.22 -2.41
CA ASN A 382 -24.49 55.88 -1.12
C ASN A 382 -24.63 54.85 0.03
N VAL A 383 -23.68 54.84 0.96
CA VAL A 383 -23.67 53.95 2.11
C VAL A 383 -24.95 54.06 2.97
N GLY A 384 -25.50 55.26 3.09
CA GLY A 384 -26.71 55.50 3.89
C GLY A 384 -27.99 54.87 3.31
N THR A 385 -27.99 54.50 2.03
CA THR A 385 -29.10 53.86 1.36
C THR A 385 -28.83 52.41 0.99
N LEU A 386 -27.67 51.88 1.34
CA LEU A 386 -27.23 50.54 0.93
C LEU A 386 -28.22 49.45 1.37
N ILE A 387 -28.58 49.40 2.64
CA ILE A 387 -29.45 48.37 3.19
C ILE A 387 -30.89 48.91 3.22
N GLN A 388 -31.46 49.12 2.05
CA GLN A 388 -32.86 49.54 1.86
C GLN A 388 -33.52 48.72 0.75
N GLY A 389 -34.84 48.61 0.77
CA GLY A 389 -35.59 47.85 -0.22
C GLY A 389 -35.27 48.20 -1.68
N PRO A 390 -35.17 49.50 -2.08
CA PRO A 390 -34.80 49.88 -3.44
C PRO A 390 -33.39 49.50 -3.88
N SER A 391 -32.47 49.23 -2.94
CA SER A 391 -31.08 48.80 -3.20
C SER A 391 -30.93 47.27 -3.29
N ALA A 392 -32.01 46.53 -3.03
CA ALA A 392 -31.99 45.06 -3.11
C ALA A 392 -31.86 44.61 -4.56
N LEU A 393 -30.98 43.62 -4.75
CA LEU A 393 -30.76 42.97 -6.05
C LEU A 393 -30.79 41.45 -5.87
N TRP A 394 -31.19 40.75 -6.90
CA TRP A 394 -31.01 39.29 -6.98
C TRP A 394 -30.90 38.86 -8.45
N SER A 395 -30.21 37.74 -8.66
CA SER A 395 -30.18 37.06 -9.95
C SER A 395 -30.13 35.57 -9.76
N LEU A 396 -30.77 34.82 -10.64
CA LEU A 396 -30.67 33.36 -10.75
C LEU A 396 -30.28 33.04 -12.18
N GLY A 397 -29.29 32.20 -12.35
CA GLY A 397 -28.75 31.84 -13.66
C GLY A 397 -28.40 30.36 -13.77
N ALA A 398 -28.53 29.85 -14.98
CA ALA A 398 -28.00 28.56 -15.38
C ALA A 398 -27.10 28.79 -16.60
N GLN A 399 -25.88 28.31 -16.55
CA GLN A 399 -24.89 28.44 -17.63
C GLN A 399 -24.43 27.04 -18.05
N ALA A 400 -24.47 26.76 -19.34
CA ALA A 400 -23.85 25.58 -19.95
C ALA A 400 -22.68 26.06 -20.83
N THR A 401 -21.49 25.55 -20.56
CA THR A 401 -20.28 25.92 -21.32
C THR A 401 -19.65 24.66 -21.88
N GLU A 402 -19.41 24.64 -23.18
CA GLU A 402 -18.72 23.58 -23.90
C GLU A 402 -17.51 24.17 -24.63
N LEU A 403 -16.37 23.53 -24.50
CA LEU A 403 -15.15 23.91 -25.21
C LEU A 403 -15.12 23.21 -26.57
N LEU A 404 -15.34 23.94 -27.66
CA LEU A 404 -15.45 23.36 -29.01
C LEU A 404 -14.10 23.05 -29.65
N PHE A 405 -13.07 23.83 -29.35
CA PHE A 405 -11.73 23.65 -29.92
C PHE A 405 -10.65 23.90 -28.88
N ASP A 406 -9.73 22.95 -28.73
CA ASP A 406 -8.63 22.97 -27.75
C ASP A 406 -7.32 22.40 -28.32
N ALA A 407 -7.19 22.38 -29.64
CA ALA A 407 -6.02 21.83 -30.33
C ALA A 407 -5.63 20.40 -29.87
N GLY A 408 -6.60 19.60 -29.41
CA GLY A 408 -6.39 18.21 -29.00
C GLY A 408 -6.02 18.01 -27.52
N GLN A 409 -6.05 19.06 -26.70
CA GLN A 409 -5.66 18.99 -25.28
C GLN A 409 -6.46 17.91 -24.52
N ARG A 410 -7.79 17.84 -24.65
CA ARG A 410 -8.64 16.84 -23.95
C ARG A 410 -8.34 15.42 -24.39
N HIS A 411 -8.04 15.18 -25.67
CA HIS A 411 -7.60 13.88 -26.18
C HIS A 411 -6.29 13.46 -25.53
N ALA A 412 -5.29 14.34 -25.54
CA ALA A 412 -3.99 14.06 -24.93
C ALA A 412 -4.09 13.78 -23.42
N LEU A 413 -4.91 14.55 -22.69
CA LEU A 413 -5.14 14.31 -21.24
C LEU A 413 -5.88 12.99 -20.98
N THR A 414 -6.83 12.61 -21.85
CA THR A 414 -7.53 11.33 -21.72
C THR A 414 -6.60 10.15 -22.00
N ASP A 415 -5.73 10.26 -23.01
CA ASP A 415 -4.76 9.23 -23.33
C ASP A 415 -3.69 9.13 -22.22
N ALA A 416 -3.25 10.26 -21.65
CA ALA A 416 -2.37 10.29 -20.49
C ALA A 416 -3.02 9.56 -19.28
N ALA A 417 -4.32 9.78 -19.01
CA ALA A 417 -5.03 9.07 -17.95
C ALA A 417 -5.13 7.56 -18.21
N ARG A 418 -5.34 7.14 -19.47
CA ARG A 418 -5.31 5.71 -19.87
C ARG A 418 -3.94 5.08 -19.65
N HIS A 419 -2.87 5.74 -20.11
CA HIS A 419 -1.51 5.24 -19.89
C HIS A 419 -1.15 5.18 -18.41
N THR A 420 -1.64 6.13 -17.60
CA THR A 420 -1.47 6.08 -16.14
C THR A 420 -2.17 4.86 -15.54
N TYR A 421 -3.40 4.55 -15.98
CA TYR A 421 -4.09 3.34 -15.55
C TYR A 421 -3.34 2.06 -15.93
N GLU A 422 -2.86 1.95 -17.18
CA GLU A 422 -2.07 0.79 -17.63
C GLU A 422 -0.77 0.64 -16.83
N ALA A 423 -0.10 1.75 -16.49
CA ALA A 423 1.07 1.74 -15.64
C ALA A 423 0.74 1.22 -14.22
N GLN A 424 -0.38 1.64 -13.63
CA GLN A 424 -0.82 1.15 -12.31
C GLN A 424 -1.26 -0.33 -12.36
N ALA A 425 -1.90 -0.75 -13.44
CA ALA A 425 -2.25 -2.16 -13.65
C ALA A 425 -1.00 -3.05 -13.80
N ALA A 426 0.02 -2.56 -14.48
CA ALA A 426 1.32 -3.25 -14.58
C ALA A 426 2.04 -3.30 -13.21
N ALA A 427 2.02 -2.20 -12.44
CA ALA A 427 2.57 -2.15 -11.09
C ALA A 427 1.86 -3.14 -10.15
N TYR A 428 0.53 -3.23 -10.22
CA TYR A 428 -0.24 -4.22 -9.47
C TYR A 428 0.21 -5.66 -9.79
N ARG A 429 0.38 -6.00 -11.09
CA ARG A 429 0.89 -7.32 -11.50
C ARG A 429 2.31 -7.58 -10.99
N SER A 430 3.18 -6.58 -11.05
CA SER A 430 4.54 -6.66 -10.51
C SER A 430 4.56 -6.94 -9.02
N THR A 431 3.70 -6.26 -8.25
CA THR A 431 3.56 -6.49 -6.79
C THR A 431 3.11 -7.91 -6.50
N ILE A 432 2.16 -8.45 -7.27
CA ILE A 432 1.73 -9.86 -7.12
C ILE A 432 2.90 -10.83 -7.38
N LEU A 433 3.64 -10.64 -8.47
CA LEU A 433 4.78 -11.50 -8.80
C LEU A 433 5.86 -11.46 -7.72
N SER A 434 6.18 -10.26 -7.21
CA SER A 434 7.10 -10.09 -6.09
C SER A 434 6.61 -10.81 -4.84
N ALA A 435 5.31 -10.71 -4.55
CA ALA A 435 4.70 -11.37 -3.40
C ALA A 435 4.79 -12.90 -3.47
N PHE A 436 4.59 -13.49 -4.64
CA PHE A 436 4.78 -14.94 -4.82
C PHE A 436 6.24 -15.33 -4.66
N ASN A 437 7.16 -14.56 -5.24
CA ASN A 437 8.59 -14.80 -5.10
C ASN A 437 9.03 -14.75 -3.63
N ASP A 438 8.58 -13.74 -2.87
CA ASP A 438 8.88 -13.62 -1.44
C ASP A 438 8.48 -14.89 -0.67
N VAL A 439 7.29 -15.44 -0.93
CA VAL A 439 6.81 -16.66 -0.25
C VAL A 439 7.64 -17.88 -0.66
N GLU A 440 7.88 -18.07 -1.96
CA GLU A 440 8.69 -19.19 -2.47
C GLU A 440 10.11 -19.15 -1.90
N ASP A 441 10.73 -17.97 -1.83
CA ASP A 441 12.07 -17.80 -1.29
C ASP A 441 12.12 -18.18 0.21
N GLN A 442 11.11 -17.78 1.00
CA GLN A 442 11.07 -18.16 2.41
C GLN A 442 10.80 -19.66 2.61
N ILE A 443 9.92 -20.27 1.81
CA ILE A 443 9.67 -21.71 1.89
C ILE A 443 10.91 -22.50 1.50
N SER A 444 11.56 -22.14 0.39
CA SER A 444 12.79 -22.81 -0.06
C SER A 444 13.92 -22.62 0.97
N GLY A 445 14.06 -21.41 1.50
CA GLY A 445 15.03 -21.09 2.54
C GLY A 445 14.85 -21.96 3.78
N LEU A 446 13.64 -22.01 4.35
CA LEU A 446 13.37 -22.83 5.53
C LEU A 446 13.64 -24.32 5.29
N ARG A 447 13.20 -24.86 4.13
CA ARG A 447 13.43 -26.28 3.79
C ARG A 447 14.93 -26.60 3.64
N ILE A 448 15.70 -25.72 2.99
CA ILE A 448 17.14 -25.92 2.80
C ILE A 448 17.88 -25.77 4.12
N LEU A 449 17.56 -24.74 4.91
CA LEU A 449 18.17 -24.52 6.23
C LEU A 449 17.87 -25.67 7.22
N GLU A 450 16.69 -26.31 7.15
CA GLU A 450 16.39 -27.49 7.96
C GLU A 450 17.30 -28.67 7.59
N GLN A 451 17.51 -28.91 6.28
CA GLN A 451 18.41 -29.96 5.80
C GLN A 451 19.87 -29.68 6.18
N GLU A 452 20.32 -28.42 5.99
CA GLU A 452 21.68 -27.97 6.32
C GLU A 452 21.94 -28.10 7.82
N SER A 453 21.00 -27.65 8.67
CA SER A 453 21.10 -27.77 10.13
C SER A 453 21.25 -29.24 10.59
N ALA A 454 20.52 -30.16 9.97
CA ALA A 454 20.64 -31.58 10.28
C ALA A 454 22.02 -32.18 9.87
N VAL A 455 22.64 -31.66 8.81
CA VAL A 455 24.00 -32.06 8.39
C VAL A 455 25.05 -31.43 9.32
N GLU A 456 24.91 -30.13 9.61
CA GLU A 456 25.83 -29.38 10.47
C GLU A 456 25.86 -29.93 11.90
N GLN A 457 24.72 -30.36 12.45
CA GLN A 457 24.69 -31.01 13.75
C GLN A 457 25.56 -32.26 13.78
N ARG A 458 25.52 -33.08 12.71
CA ARG A 458 26.44 -34.25 12.61
C ARG A 458 27.90 -33.84 12.48
N ALA A 459 28.19 -32.70 11.82
CA ALA A 459 29.52 -32.14 11.73
C ALA A 459 30.03 -31.66 13.11
N VAL A 460 29.17 -30.99 13.88
CA VAL A 460 29.45 -30.61 15.27
C VAL A 460 29.77 -31.83 16.13
N ASP A 461 28.91 -32.87 16.06
CA ASP A 461 29.12 -34.11 16.84
C ASP A 461 30.45 -34.82 16.48
N ALA A 462 30.79 -34.86 15.17
CA ALA A 462 32.03 -35.44 14.69
C ALA A 462 33.25 -34.59 15.09
N ALA A 463 33.16 -33.28 15.02
CA ALA A 463 34.22 -32.35 15.45
C ALA A 463 34.44 -32.42 16.96
N GLN A 464 33.36 -32.52 17.75
CA GLN A 464 33.43 -32.72 19.21
C GLN A 464 34.22 -34.00 19.54
N ASN A 465 33.84 -35.12 18.90
CA ASN A 465 34.56 -36.39 19.12
C ASN A 465 36.03 -36.30 18.70
N SER A 466 36.33 -35.64 17.59
CA SER A 466 37.72 -35.40 17.13
C SER A 466 38.53 -34.59 18.15
N TYR A 467 37.94 -33.53 18.68
CA TYR A 467 38.53 -32.68 19.70
C TYR A 467 38.81 -33.49 20.99
N ASP A 468 37.81 -34.27 21.46
CA ASP A 468 37.94 -35.06 22.67
C ASP A 468 39.08 -36.11 22.56
N ILE A 469 39.16 -36.80 21.42
CA ILE A 469 40.25 -37.76 21.15
C ILE A 469 41.62 -37.07 21.11
N SER A 470 41.72 -35.93 20.36
CA SER A 470 42.98 -35.20 20.25
C SER A 470 43.45 -34.67 21.60
N ASN A 471 42.54 -34.15 22.43
CA ASN A 471 42.82 -33.64 23.76
C ASN A 471 43.28 -34.76 24.72
N GLN A 472 42.62 -35.95 24.66
CA GLN A 472 43.07 -37.11 25.45
C GLN A 472 44.45 -37.61 25.05
N ARG A 473 44.73 -37.70 23.74
CA ARG A 473 46.06 -38.11 23.22
C ARG A 473 47.17 -37.11 23.59
N TYR A 474 46.86 -35.80 23.53
CA TYR A 474 47.77 -34.76 23.98
C TYR A 474 48.08 -34.88 25.50
N LYS A 475 47.02 -35.05 26.32
CA LYS A 475 47.20 -35.29 27.76
C LYS A 475 48.02 -36.52 28.04
N GLY A 476 47.90 -37.59 27.25
CA GLY A 476 48.70 -38.80 27.30
C GLY A 476 50.11 -38.66 26.71
N GLY A 477 50.46 -37.53 26.12
CA GLY A 477 51.83 -37.30 25.54
C GLY A 477 52.03 -37.98 24.18
N VAL A 478 50.93 -38.41 23.49
CA VAL A 478 50.98 -39.17 22.23
C VAL A 478 50.97 -38.26 21.00
N THR A 479 50.46 -37.03 21.12
CA THR A 479 50.34 -36.09 20.02
C THR A 479 50.76 -34.66 20.40
N SER A 480 50.98 -33.80 19.42
CA SER A 480 51.32 -32.39 19.62
C SER A 480 50.12 -31.54 19.98
N TYR A 481 50.34 -30.38 20.59
CA TYR A 481 49.28 -29.42 20.89
C TYR A 481 48.61 -28.88 19.63
N LEU A 482 49.31 -28.82 18.51
CA LEU A 482 48.79 -28.37 17.23
C LEU A 482 47.58 -29.19 16.75
N GLU A 483 47.58 -30.53 17.03
CA GLU A 483 46.41 -31.36 16.69
C GLU A 483 45.18 -31.00 17.52
N VAL A 484 45.36 -30.71 18.82
CA VAL A 484 44.27 -30.25 19.69
C VAL A 484 43.72 -28.92 19.19
N LEU A 485 44.63 -27.97 18.91
CA LEU A 485 44.28 -26.63 18.43
C LEU A 485 43.48 -26.67 17.12
N THR A 486 43.89 -27.53 16.16
CA THR A 486 43.22 -27.70 14.88
C THR A 486 41.80 -28.30 15.06
N ALA A 487 41.67 -29.31 15.91
CA ALA A 487 40.41 -29.94 16.21
C ALA A 487 39.43 -28.97 16.92
N GLU A 488 39.95 -28.20 17.89
CA GLU A 488 39.17 -27.17 18.61
C GLU A 488 38.69 -26.04 17.71
N ALA A 489 39.57 -25.52 16.83
CA ALA A 489 39.21 -24.50 15.87
C ALA A 489 38.09 -24.98 14.91
N THR A 490 38.17 -26.26 14.48
CA THR A 490 37.13 -26.88 13.64
C THR A 490 35.80 -27.01 14.40
N LEU A 491 35.87 -27.47 15.66
CA LEU A 491 34.69 -27.59 16.52
C LEU A 491 34.02 -26.22 16.73
N LEU A 492 34.80 -25.21 17.12
CA LEU A 492 34.27 -23.84 17.31
C LEU A 492 33.62 -23.29 16.04
N GLN A 493 34.26 -23.52 14.88
CA GLN A 493 33.67 -23.05 13.60
C GLN A 493 32.34 -23.74 13.31
N ASN A 494 32.21 -25.06 13.46
CA ASN A 494 30.98 -25.78 13.23
C ASN A 494 29.89 -25.38 14.24
N GLN A 495 30.22 -25.18 15.51
CA GLN A 495 29.28 -24.70 16.52
C GLN A 495 28.76 -23.28 16.20
N ARG A 496 29.62 -22.37 15.72
CA ARG A 496 29.19 -21.04 15.26
C ARG A 496 28.27 -21.13 14.05
N THR A 497 28.60 -22.00 13.08
CA THR A 497 27.75 -22.26 11.92
C THR A 497 26.37 -22.78 12.33
N ALA A 498 26.31 -23.71 13.30
CA ALA A 498 25.06 -24.26 13.81
C ALA A 498 24.16 -23.16 14.45
N ILE A 499 24.77 -22.24 15.22
CA ILE A 499 24.07 -21.07 15.80
C ILE A 499 23.55 -20.14 14.70
N ASP A 500 24.36 -19.83 13.69
CA ASP A 500 23.96 -19.01 12.54
C ASP A 500 22.77 -19.64 11.79
N LEU A 501 22.85 -20.94 11.49
CA LEU A 501 21.77 -21.68 10.83
C LEU A 501 20.46 -21.62 11.62
N GLN A 502 20.52 -21.83 12.93
CA GLN A 502 19.36 -21.71 13.80
C GLN A 502 18.78 -20.31 13.77
N THR A 503 19.60 -19.29 13.86
CA THR A 503 19.20 -17.87 13.80
C THR A 503 18.50 -17.57 12.46
N ARG A 504 19.11 -18.00 11.35
CA ARG A 504 18.55 -17.84 9.99
C ARG A 504 17.21 -18.56 9.83
N GLN A 505 17.01 -19.71 10.46
CA GLN A 505 15.72 -20.40 10.45
C GLN A 505 14.63 -19.55 11.13
N PHE A 506 14.89 -18.94 12.28
CA PHE A 506 13.93 -18.04 12.94
C PHE A 506 13.64 -16.80 12.10
N VAL A 507 14.65 -16.14 11.56
CA VAL A 507 14.50 -14.96 10.71
C VAL A 507 13.70 -15.30 9.44
N SER A 508 13.98 -16.44 8.80
CA SER A 508 13.22 -16.89 7.62
C SER A 508 11.77 -17.25 7.97
N SER A 509 11.52 -17.79 9.18
CA SER A 509 10.17 -18.04 9.68
C SER A 509 9.37 -16.73 9.83
N VAL A 510 9.98 -15.68 10.40
CA VAL A 510 9.41 -14.33 10.46
C VAL A 510 9.15 -13.79 9.05
N GLY A 511 10.13 -13.94 8.14
CA GLY A 511 10.01 -13.57 6.74
C GLY A 511 8.83 -14.26 6.05
N LEU A 512 8.59 -15.55 6.34
CA LEU A 512 7.44 -16.30 5.82
C LEU A 512 6.11 -15.73 6.33
N VAL A 513 5.98 -15.44 7.63
CA VAL A 513 4.76 -14.83 8.19
C VAL A 513 4.49 -13.48 7.54
N ARG A 514 5.51 -12.64 7.39
CA ARG A 514 5.42 -11.34 6.70
C ARG A 514 4.97 -11.52 5.25
N SER A 515 5.59 -12.43 4.50
CA SER A 515 5.27 -12.65 3.08
C SER A 515 3.86 -13.21 2.86
N LEU A 516 3.30 -13.89 3.87
CA LEU A 516 1.91 -14.36 3.89
C LEU A 516 0.89 -13.29 4.33
N GLY A 517 1.35 -12.09 4.71
CA GLY A 517 0.50 -10.97 5.09
C GLY A 517 0.19 -10.83 6.58
N GLY A 518 0.86 -11.58 7.48
CA GLY A 518 0.77 -11.42 8.95
C GLY A 518 -0.64 -11.52 9.55
N GLY A 519 -1.60 -12.13 8.83
CA GLY A 519 -2.99 -12.24 9.29
C GLY A 519 -3.89 -11.06 8.91
N TRP A 520 -3.42 -10.12 8.10
CA TRP A 520 -4.25 -9.08 7.50
C TRP A 520 -5.18 -9.64 6.41
N ASP A 521 -6.30 -8.94 6.16
CA ASP A 521 -7.29 -9.31 5.14
C ASP A 521 -7.88 -8.05 4.48
N ALA A 522 -8.12 -8.11 3.17
CA ALA A 522 -8.67 -7.00 2.38
C ALA A 522 -10.06 -6.52 2.87
N ASN A 523 -10.80 -7.35 3.60
CA ASN A 523 -12.07 -6.96 4.23
C ASN A 523 -11.89 -5.93 5.37
N GLN A 524 -10.67 -5.71 5.84
CA GLN A 524 -10.36 -4.67 6.83
C GLN A 524 -10.26 -3.27 6.21
N LEU A 525 -10.25 -3.15 4.87
CA LEU A 525 -10.25 -1.86 4.21
C LEU A 525 -11.53 -1.06 4.53
N PRO A 526 -11.43 0.26 4.75
CA PRO A 526 -12.57 1.12 4.99
C PRO A 526 -13.51 1.13 3.77
N LYS A 527 -14.82 1.06 4.03
CA LYS A 527 -15.88 1.02 2.99
C LYS A 527 -16.17 2.40 2.39
#